data_27e7d5a116d07484698b1a16d5520d87
#
_entry.id   27e7d5a116d07484698b1a16d5520d87
#
_cell.length_a   1.000
_cell.length_b   1.000
_cell.length_c   1.000
_cell.angle_alpha   90.00
_cell.angle_beta   90.00
_cell.angle_gamma   90.00
#
_symmetry.space_group_name_H-M   'P 1'
#
loop_
_entity.id
_entity.type
_entity.pdbx_description
1 polymer ?
#
loop_
_entity_poly.entity_id
_entity_poly.type
_entity_poly.pdbx_seq_one_letter_code
_entity_poly.pdbx_strand_id
1 'polypeptide(L)'
;REVRAILELAAAEGVRVLDTAPAYGRSEEVLGQSMSAADDFAIVTKTPEFHGGTITASHADLLRRTFGESLRKLRRPRLYGLLAHHADDLLAPGGERLMQAMLEQKQQGLVSKVGASVYNGLQIDAIMQRHAIDLVQLPLSVLDQRLLASGHLRKLKQAGVEVHARSVFLQGLLLMPVANLPRYFDPLRSHLANYHAYLERAGIPPMRAALDFALGLAEVDHVILGVNSRLQLQEILSQQAGGGTVADWRRFAFGDAAMLDPS
;
A
#
# COMPACT_ATOMS: atom_id res chain seq x y z
N ARG A 1 -4.68 10.14 21.84
CA ARG A 1 -6.04 9.57 22.10
C ARG A 1 -6.67 9.08 20.80
N GLU A 2 -6.66 9.86 19.72
CA GLU A 2 -7.32 9.50 18.45
C GLU A 2 -6.73 8.22 17.82
N VAL A 3 -5.41 8.11 17.72
CA VAL A 3 -4.74 6.91 17.17
C VAL A 3 -5.13 5.65 17.95
N ARG A 4 -5.22 5.73 19.27
CA ARG A 4 -5.69 4.60 20.10
C ARG A 4 -7.12 4.21 19.76
N ALA A 5 -8.03 5.18 19.59
CA ALA A 5 -9.42 4.92 19.22
C ALA A 5 -9.57 4.32 17.83
N ILE A 6 -8.69 4.72 16.86
CA ILE A 6 -8.60 4.10 15.54
C ILE A 6 -8.17 2.64 15.66
N LEU A 7 -7.11 2.34 16.43
CA LEU A 7 -6.59 0.98 16.60
C LEU A 7 -7.60 0.06 17.30
N GLU A 8 -8.31 0.54 18.31
CA GLU A 8 -9.35 -0.21 19.01
C GLU A 8 -10.51 -0.57 18.07
N LEU A 9 -10.97 0.39 17.25
CA LEU A 9 -11.98 0.13 16.24
C LEU A 9 -11.47 -0.85 15.18
N ALA A 10 -10.26 -0.63 14.66
CA ALA A 10 -9.63 -1.50 13.66
C ALA A 10 -9.57 -2.96 14.16
N ALA A 11 -9.10 -3.16 15.40
CA ALA A 11 -9.02 -4.49 16.00
C ALA A 11 -10.40 -5.15 16.17
N ALA A 12 -11.41 -4.38 16.64
CA ALA A 12 -12.79 -4.86 16.82
C ALA A 12 -13.43 -5.30 15.49
N GLU A 13 -13.16 -4.58 14.42
CA GLU A 13 -13.71 -4.83 13.07
C GLU A 13 -12.84 -5.79 12.23
N GLY A 14 -11.84 -6.45 12.84
CA GLY A 14 -11.05 -7.47 12.16
C GLY A 14 -9.95 -6.95 11.25
N VAL A 15 -9.65 -5.65 11.26
CA VAL A 15 -8.46 -5.11 10.58
C VAL A 15 -7.21 -5.59 11.31
N ARG A 16 -6.27 -6.20 10.59
CA ARG A 16 -5.10 -6.86 11.20
C ARG A 16 -3.76 -6.32 10.70
N VAL A 17 -3.72 -5.61 9.58
CA VAL A 17 -2.48 -5.11 9.00
C VAL A 17 -2.36 -3.61 9.23
N LEU A 18 -1.20 -3.19 9.73
CA LEU A 18 -0.82 -1.79 9.86
C LEU A 18 0.38 -1.52 8.95
N ASP A 19 0.29 -0.48 8.13
CA ASP A 19 1.38 -0.02 7.28
C ASP A 19 1.98 1.27 7.81
N THR A 20 3.31 1.33 7.90
CA THR A 20 4.07 2.51 8.32
C THR A 20 5.40 2.58 7.59
N ALA A 21 6.20 3.60 7.87
CA ALA A 21 7.58 3.74 7.40
C ALA A 21 8.38 4.70 8.29
N PRO A 22 9.71 4.59 8.35
CA PRO A 22 10.57 5.58 9.00
C PRO A 22 10.39 6.99 8.41
N ALA A 23 10.11 7.10 7.11
CA ALA A 23 9.87 8.36 6.41
C ALA A 23 8.54 9.03 6.77
N TYR A 24 7.61 8.34 7.46
CA TYR A 24 6.30 8.90 7.83
C TYR A 24 6.36 9.69 9.16
N GLY A 25 7.38 10.50 9.34
CA GLY A 25 7.56 11.35 10.49
C GLY A 25 7.59 10.56 11.82
N ARG A 26 6.61 10.80 12.70
CA ARG A 26 6.51 10.14 14.00
C ARG A 26 5.57 8.92 14.01
N SER A 27 5.14 8.42 12.85
CA SER A 27 4.14 7.35 12.76
C SER A 27 4.52 6.11 13.57
N GLU A 28 5.73 5.59 13.43
CA GLU A 28 6.20 4.40 14.16
C GLU A 28 6.19 4.61 15.68
N GLU A 29 6.65 5.78 16.14
CA GLU A 29 6.65 6.13 17.57
C GLU A 29 5.24 6.20 18.13
N VAL A 30 4.34 6.90 17.41
CA VAL A 30 2.94 7.08 17.82
C VAL A 30 2.20 5.73 17.85
N LEU A 31 2.41 4.88 16.86
CA LEU A 31 1.86 3.52 16.84
C LEU A 31 2.36 2.73 18.05
N GLY A 32 3.67 2.69 18.30
CA GLY A 32 4.25 1.95 19.42
C GLY A 32 3.82 2.46 20.80
N GLN A 33 3.51 3.77 20.93
CA GLN A 33 2.94 4.35 22.15
C GLN A 33 1.44 4.06 22.31
N SER A 34 0.72 3.89 21.17
CA SER A 34 -0.72 3.70 21.17
C SER A 34 -1.16 2.24 21.25
N MET A 35 -0.31 1.31 20.84
CA MET A 35 -0.55 -0.14 20.93
C MET A 35 -0.20 -0.68 22.32
N SER A 36 -0.92 -1.71 22.75
CA SER A 36 -0.55 -2.55 23.89
C SER A 36 0.21 -3.80 23.42
N ALA A 37 0.80 -4.53 24.37
CA ALA A 37 1.45 -5.81 24.06
C ALA A 37 0.45 -6.90 23.60
N ALA A 38 -0.83 -6.75 23.96
CA ALA A 38 -1.90 -7.68 23.58
C ALA A 38 -2.48 -7.40 22.18
N ASP A 39 -2.18 -6.25 21.56
CA ASP A 39 -2.68 -5.92 20.23
C ASP A 39 -1.90 -6.75 19.19
N ASP A 40 -2.61 -7.65 18.49
CA ASP A 40 -2.07 -8.59 17.50
C ASP A 40 -2.19 -8.03 16.08
N PHE A 41 -1.45 -6.96 15.81
CA PHE A 41 -1.37 -6.38 14.48
C PHE A 41 -0.12 -6.88 13.72
N ALA A 42 -0.33 -7.30 12.48
CA ALA A 42 0.73 -7.54 11.51
C ALA A 42 1.26 -6.19 11.00
N ILE A 43 2.44 -5.77 11.46
CA ILE A 43 3.00 -4.46 11.13
C ILE A 43 3.97 -4.60 9.96
N VAL A 44 3.74 -3.81 8.91
CA VAL A 44 4.64 -3.63 7.77
C VAL A 44 5.31 -2.27 7.89
N THR A 45 6.64 -2.24 7.83
CA THR A 45 7.43 -1.02 7.72
C THR A 45 8.31 -1.05 6.47
N LYS A 46 9.08 -0.01 6.25
CA LYS A 46 9.87 0.16 5.03
C LYS A 46 11.32 0.48 5.34
N THR A 47 12.20 0.33 4.35
CA THR A 47 13.58 0.79 4.43
C THR A 47 13.65 2.31 4.45
N PRO A 48 14.78 2.92 4.84
CA PRO A 48 15.08 4.30 4.47
C PRO A 48 14.99 4.50 2.95
N GLU A 49 14.77 5.71 2.53
CA GLU A 49 14.85 6.12 1.11
C GLU A 49 16.29 6.45 0.77
N PHE A 50 16.81 5.88 -0.32
CA PHE A 50 18.20 6.09 -0.74
C PHE A 50 18.33 7.02 -1.94
N HIS A 51 17.20 7.42 -2.55
CA HIS A 51 17.07 8.43 -3.63
C HIS A 51 17.96 8.17 -4.84
N GLY A 52 18.22 6.90 -5.16
CA GLY A 52 18.98 6.48 -6.33
C GLY A 52 20.51 6.51 -6.12
N GLY A 53 21.22 6.24 -7.21
CA GLY A 53 22.67 6.13 -7.20
C GLY A 53 23.16 4.71 -6.89
N THR A 54 24.45 4.56 -6.62
CA THR A 54 25.04 3.26 -6.29
C THR A 54 24.83 2.91 -4.83
N ILE A 55 24.24 1.75 -4.58
CA ILE A 55 24.06 1.21 -3.22
C ILE A 55 25.39 0.64 -2.71
N THR A 56 25.80 1.10 -1.55
CA THR A 56 27.06 0.73 -0.90
C THR A 56 26.83 -0.06 0.39
N ALA A 57 27.90 -0.58 0.98
CA ALA A 57 27.82 -1.24 2.29
C ALA A 57 27.26 -0.31 3.39
N SER A 58 27.57 1.01 3.35
CA SER A 58 27.05 1.96 4.33
C SER A 58 25.52 2.13 4.23
N HIS A 59 24.92 1.96 3.05
CA HIS A 59 23.45 1.96 2.88
C HIS A 59 22.83 0.71 3.52
N ALA A 60 23.44 -0.46 3.35
CA ALA A 60 22.99 -1.68 4.01
C ALA A 60 23.10 -1.56 5.56
N ASP A 61 24.17 -0.94 6.07
CA ASP A 61 24.33 -0.67 7.49
C ASP A 61 23.30 0.34 8.00
N LEU A 62 22.98 1.38 7.22
CA LEU A 62 21.92 2.32 7.54
C LEU A 62 20.57 1.61 7.63
N LEU A 63 20.25 0.72 6.67
CA LEU A 63 19.02 -0.09 6.70
C LEU A 63 18.95 -0.89 8.02
N ARG A 64 20.00 -1.63 8.38
CA ARG A 64 20.01 -2.44 9.62
C ARG A 64 19.77 -1.59 10.87
N ARG A 65 20.45 -0.44 10.99
CA ARG A 65 20.25 0.50 12.11
C ARG A 65 18.83 1.04 12.15
N THR A 66 18.30 1.54 11.01
CA THR A 66 16.97 2.10 10.94
C THR A 66 15.90 1.06 11.24
N PHE A 67 16.07 -0.18 10.77
CA PHE A 67 15.14 -1.27 11.09
C PHE A 67 15.16 -1.60 12.61
N GLY A 68 16.33 -1.63 13.24
CA GLY A 68 16.44 -1.78 14.68
C GLY A 68 15.76 -0.63 15.46
N GLU A 69 15.85 0.61 14.95
CA GLU A 69 15.11 1.76 15.48
C GLU A 69 13.60 1.61 15.30
N SER A 70 13.13 1.10 14.15
CA SER A 70 11.71 0.82 13.88
C SER A 70 11.16 -0.18 14.89
N LEU A 71 11.84 -1.28 15.14
CA LEU A 71 11.46 -2.26 16.18
C LEU A 71 11.30 -1.58 17.55
N ARG A 72 12.27 -0.73 17.93
CA ARG A 72 12.26 -0.01 19.22
C ARG A 72 11.12 1.00 19.29
N LYS A 73 10.90 1.82 18.25
CA LYS A 73 9.83 2.81 18.19
C LYS A 73 8.45 2.16 18.23
N LEU A 74 8.27 1.08 17.46
CA LEU A 74 7.02 0.30 17.41
C LEU A 74 6.81 -0.56 18.66
N ARG A 75 7.84 -0.70 19.54
CA ARG A 75 7.80 -1.54 20.74
C ARG A 75 7.44 -2.99 20.43
N ARG A 76 8.01 -3.53 19.35
CA ARG A 76 7.78 -4.91 18.90
C ARG A 76 9.11 -5.65 18.77
N PRO A 77 9.17 -6.91 19.23
CA PRO A 77 10.38 -7.74 19.08
C PRO A 77 10.59 -8.19 17.64
N ARG A 78 9.52 -8.21 16.83
CA ARG A 78 9.52 -8.59 15.42
C ARG A 78 8.39 -7.90 14.68
N LEU A 79 8.53 -7.75 13.34
CA LEU A 79 7.51 -7.21 12.47
C LEU A 79 7.03 -8.26 11.45
N TYR A 80 5.89 -7.99 10.84
CA TYR A 80 5.35 -8.84 9.79
C TYR A 80 6.07 -8.65 8.46
N GLY A 81 6.26 -7.41 8.03
CA GLY A 81 6.87 -7.09 6.74
C GLY A 81 7.89 -5.97 6.79
N LEU A 82 8.92 -6.10 5.96
CA LEU A 82 9.89 -5.06 5.64
C LEU A 82 9.96 -4.90 4.12
N LEU A 83 9.55 -3.73 3.62
CA LEU A 83 9.56 -3.42 2.19
C LEU A 83 10.70 -2.45 1.86
N ALA A 84 11.37 -2.65 0.73
CA ALA A 84 12.11 -1.55 0.12
C ALA A 84 11.11 -0.43 -0.18
N HIS A 85 11.36 0.77 0.33
CA HIS A 85 10.44 1.91 0.19
C HIS A 85 10.30 2.31 -1.28
N HIS A 86 11.42 2.35 -1.98
CA HIS A 86 11.50 2.51 -3.43
C HIS A 86 12.08 1.26 -4.08
N ALA A 87 11.30 0.66 -4.97
CA ALA A 87 11.73 -0.53 -5.72
C ALA A 87 13.05 -0.31 -6.47
N ASP A 88 13.29 0.90 -6.97
CA ASP A 88 14.47 1.26 -7.73
C ASP A 88 15.76 1.17 -6.91
N ASP A 89 15.69 1.31 -5.58
CA ASP A 89 16.86 1.10 -4.70
C ASP A 89 17.39 -0.35 -4.78
N LEU A 90 16.48 -1.34 -4.94
CA LEU A 90 16.87 -2.75 -5.14
C LEU A 90 17.40 -3.02 -6.55
N LEU A 91 17.01 -2.21 -7.53
CA LEU A 91 17.36 -2.34 -8.93
C LEU A 91 18.64 -1.56 -9.30
N ALA A 92 19.03 -0.61 -8.46
CA ALA A 92 20.23 0.20 -8.61
C ALA A 92 21.52 -0.65 -8.54
N PRO A 93 22.65 -0.18 -9.09
CA PRO A 93 23.95 -0.84 -8.91
C PRO A 93 24.25 -1.04 -7.42
N GLY A 94 24.51 -2.29 -7.01
CA GLY A 94 24.73 -2.65 -5.60
C GLY A 94 23.46 -2.88 -4.78
N GLY A 95 22.26 -2.81 -5.38
CA GLY A 95 20.96 -2.99 -4.69
C GLY A 95 20.81 -4.37 -4.05
N GLU A 96 21.54 -5.39 -4.53
CA GLU A 96 21.62 -6.71 -3.90
C GLU A 96 22.07 -6.66 -2.43
N ARG A 97 22.84 -5.62 -2.03
CA ARG A 97 23.27 -5.41 -0.64
C ARG A 97 22.10 -5.07 0.28
N LEU A 98 21.12 -4.31 -0.24
CA LEU A 98 19.89 -3.98 0.53
C LEU A 98 19.04 -5.23 0.69
N MET A 99 18.83 -5.99 -0.40
CA MET A 99 18.08 -7.23 -0.31
C MET A 99 18.75 -8.22 0.65
N GLN A 100 20.08 -8.36 0.59
CA GLN A 100 20.81 -9.21 1.52
C GLN A 100 20.62 -8.77 2.96
N ALA A 101 20.68 -7.46 3.25
CA ALA A 101 20.44 -6.94 4.60
C ALA A 101 19.00 -7.20 5.07
N MET A 102 18.00 -7.11 4.19
CA MET A 102 16.60 -7.45 4.52
C MET A 102 16.44 -8.94 4.81
N LEU A 103 17.04 -9.81 4.01
CA LEU A 103 17.02 -11.26 4.20
C LEU A 103 17.72 -11.67 5.52
N GLU A 104 18.79 -11.00 5.90
CA GLU A 104 19.45 -11.20 7.21
C GLU A 104 18.50 -10.91 8.38
N GLN A 105 17.69 -9.82 8.30
CA GLN A 105 16.68 -9.54 9.33
C GLN A 105 15.61 -10.65 9.37
N LYS A 106 15.23 -11.20 8.21
CA LYS A 106 14.31 -12.33 8.14
C LYS A 106 14.91 -13.61 8.73
N GLN A 107 16.15 -13.92 8.42
CA GLN A 107 16.85 -15.09 8.97
C GLN A 107 17.03 -15.01 10.50
N GLN A 108 17.22 -13.81 11.04
CA GLN A 108 17.26 -13.56 12.48
C GLN A 108 15.87 -13.63 13.16
N GLY A 109 14.79 -13.82 12.40
CA GLY A 109 13.42 -13.87 12.92
C GLY A 109 12.84 -12.50 13.33
N LEU A 110 13.52 -11.40 12.96
CA LEU A 110 13.10 -10.04 13.30
C LEU A 110 12.00 -9.52 12.35
N VAL A 111 11.86 -10.12 11.17
CA VAL A 111 10.78 -9.87 10.23
C VAL A 111 10.36 -11.16 9.54
N SER A 112 9.06 -11.32 9.26
CA SER A 112 8.54 -12.54 8.63
C SER A 112 8.60 -12.50 7.10
N LYS A 113 8.38 -11.34 6.49
CA LYS A 113 8.30 -11.15 5.04
C LYS A 113 9.15 -9.99 4.58
N VAL A 114 9.80 -10.13 3.43
CA VAL A 114 10.55 -9.07 2.78
C VAL A 114 10.06 -8.85 1.36
N GLY A 115 10.13 -7.61 0.87
CA GLY A 115 9.67 -7.28 -0.46
C GLY A 115 9.86 -5.81 -0.83
N ALA A 116 8.99 -5.26 -1.67
CA ALA A 116 9.14 -3.91 -2.18
C ALA A 116 7.80 -3.18 -2.39
N SER A 117 7.84 -1.85 -2.27
CA SER A 117 6.80 -0.97 -2.78
C SER A 117 7.14 -0.62 -4.24
N VAL A 118 6.24 -0.96 -5.15
CA VAL A 118 6.43 -0.82 -6.61
C VAL A 118 5.38 0.10 -7.21
N TYR A 119 5.63 0.61 -8.41
CA TYR A 119 4.73 1.49 -9.15
C TYR A 119 4.27 0.93 -10.49
N ASN A 120 5.04 0.00 -11.08
CA ASN A 120 4.76 -0.51 -12.43
C ASN A 120 5.23 -1.95 -12.61
N GLY A 121 4.81 -2.55 -13.75
CA GLY A 121 5.14 -3.94 -14.06
C GLY A 121 6.61 -4.18 -14.35
N LEU A 122 7.34 -3.20 -14.88
CA LEU A 122 8.78 -3.34 -15.15
C LEU A 122 9.58 -3.52 -13.86
N GLN A 123 9.20 -2.78 -12.80
CA GLN A 123 9.82 -2.96 -11.49
C GLN A 123 9.52 -4.35 -10.92
N ILE A 124 8.27 -4.83 -11.05
CA ILE A 124 7.88 -6.19 -10.62
C ILE A 124 8.73 -7.23 -11.34
N ASP A 125 8.80 -7.16 -12.67
CA ASP A 125 9.56 -8.11 -13.46
C ASP A 125 11.05 -8.12 -13.10
N ALA A 126 11.66 -6.94 -13.00
CA ALA A 126 13.07 -6.80 -12.68
C ALA A 126 13.41 -7.29 -11.26
N ILE A 127 12.54 -7.04 -10.28
CA ILE A 127 12.72 -7.51 -8.89
C ILE A 127 12.58 -9.04 -8.85
N MET A 128 11.49 -9.59 -9.40
CA MET A 128 11.26 -11.04 -9.38
C MET A 128 12.33 -11.84 -10.14
N GLN A 129 12.96 -11.24 -11.14
CA GLN A 129 14.09 -11.86 -11.84
C GLN A 129 15.36 -11.95 -10.98
N ARG A 130 15.57 -11.00 -10.08
CA ARG A 130 16.81 -10.87 -9.30
C ARG A 130 16.68 -11.40 -7.87
N HIS A 131 15.49 -11.34 -7.29
CA HIS A 131 15.26 -11.55 -5.87
C HIS A 131 14.00 -12.38 -5.62
N ALA A 132 14.09 -13.29 -4.66
CA ALA A 132 12.91 -13.92 -4.06
C ALA A 132 12.30 -12.93 -3.05
N ILE A 133 11.04 -12.55 -3.27
CA ILE A 133 10.29 -11.65 -2.40
C ILE A 133 9.02 -12.34 -1.92
N ASP A 134 8.56 -11.96 -0.72
CA ASP A 134 7.36 -12.54 -0.10
C ASP A 134 6.13 -11.62 -0.22
N LEU A 135 6.35 -10.31 -0.40
CA LEU A 135 5.32 -9.28 -0.28
C LEU A 135 5.60 -8.12 -1.24
N VAL A 136 4.56 -7.65 -1.91
CA VAL A 136 4.60 -6.42 -2.73
C VAL A 136 3.50 -5.47 -2.32
N GLN A 137 3.84 -4.19 -2.18
CA GLN A 137 2.86 -3.11 -2.07
C GLN A 137 2.81 -2.33 -3.39
N LEU A 138 1.62 -2.15 -3.97
CA LEU A 138 1.44 -1.58 -5.31
C LEU A 138 0.22 -0.67 -5.40
N PRO A 139 0.22 0.34 -6.32
CA PRO A 139 -0.95 1.16 -6.57
C PRO A 139 -2.02 0.36 -7.32
N LEU A 140 -3.26 0.53 -6.87
CA LEU A 140 -4.42 -0.09 -7.50
C LEU A 140 -5.67 0.73 -7.17
N SER A 141 -6.45 1.07 -8.18
CA SER A 141 -7.75 1.73 -8.02
C SER A 141 -8.65 1.44 -9.22
N VAL A 142 -9.91 1.87 -9.15
CA VAL A 142 -10.82 1.77 -10.30
C VAL A 142 -10.25 2.43 -11.57
N LEU A 143 -9.45 3.49 -11.43
CA LEU A 143 -8.80 4.14 -12.57
C LEU A 143 -7.43 3.53 -12.87
N ASP A 144 -6.65 3.16 -11.87
CA ASP A 144 -5.34 2.53 -12.07
C ASP A 144 -5.46 1.01 -12.09
N GLN A 145 -5.74 0.47 -13.26
CA GLN A 145 -5.83 -0.97 -13.51
C GLN A 145 -4.63 -1.49 -14.30
N ARG A 146 -3.55 -0.71 -14.42
CA ARG A 146 -2.38 -1.06 -15.27
C ARG A 146 -1.79 -2.42 -14.91
N LEU A 147 -1.59 -2.70 -13.61
CA LEU A 147 -1.02 -3.96 -13.14
C LEU A 147 -2.00 -5.14 -13.23
N LEU A 148 -3.31 -4.87 -13.16
CA LEU A 148 -4.36 -5.86 -13.42
C LEU A 148 -4.40 -6.22 -14.92
N ALA A 149 -4.49 -5.20 -15.79
CA ALA A 149 -4.60 -5.37 -17.23
C ALA A 149 -3.38 -6.06 -17.85
N SER A 150 -2.18 -5.77 -17.36
CA SER A 150 -0.92 -6.37 -17.80
C SER A 150 -0.66 -7.77 -17.23
N GLY A 151 -1.51 -8.25 -16.30
CA GLY A 151 -1.40 -9.59 -15.71
C GLY A 151 -0.38 -9.71 -14.57
N HIS A 152 0.23 -8.61 -14.12
CA HIS A 152 1.25 -8.65 -13.05
C HIS A 152 0.66 -9.07 -11.70
N LEU A 153 -0.60 -8.72 -11.38
CA LEU A 153 -1.25 -9.21 -10.16
C LEU A 153 -1.33 -10.74 -10.15
N ARG A 154 -1.76 -11.32 -11.27
CA ARG A 154 -1.82 -12.79 -11.42
C ARG A 154 -0.44 -13.44 -11.34
N LYS A 155 0.57 -12.83 -11.96
CA LYS A 155 1.96 -13.29 -11.90
C LYS A 155 2.49 -13.34 -10.47
N LEU A 156 2.26 -12.29 -9.68
CA LEU A 156 2.64 -12.23 -8.27
C LEU A 156 1.93 -13.33 -7.47
N LYS A 157 0.62 -13.48 -7.64
CA LYS A 157 -0.16 -14.50 -6.94
C LYS A 157 0.28 -15.92 -7.26
N GLN A 158 0.58 -16.23 -8.54
CA GLN A 158 1.11 -17.52 -8.98
C GLN A 158 2.50 -17.83 -8.40
N ALA A 159 3.29 -16.79 -8.13
CA ALA A 159 4.59 -16.92 -7.47
C ALA A 159 4.48 -17.00 -5.93
N GLY A 160 3.28 -16.98 -5.37
CA GLY A 160 3.07 -17.01 -3.91
C GLY A 160 3.44 -15.71 -3.21
N VAL A 161 3.55 -14.60 -3.95
CA VAL A 161 3.84 -13.27 -3.40
C VAL A 161 2.57 -12.62 -2.91
N GLU A 162 2.57 -12.16 -1.67
CA GLU A 162 1.44 -11.42 -1.07
C GLU A 162 1.33 -10.02 -1.66
N VAL A 163 0.10 -9.60 -1.97
CA VAL A 163 -0.18 -8.32 -2.63
C VAL A 163 -0.96 -7.39 -1.71
N HIS A 164 -0.35 -6.25 -1.39
CA HIS A 164 -0.98 -5.14 -0.69
C HIS A 164 -1.32 -4.02 -1.68
N ALA A 165 -2.60 -3.77 -1.91
CA ALA A 165 -3.06 -2.68 -2.75
C ALA A 165 -3.12 -1.36 -1.97
N ARG A 166 -2.44 -0.33 -2.46
CA ARG A 166 -2.51 1.04 -1.93
C ARG A 166 -3.15 1.99 -2.94
N SER A 167 -3.39 3.23 -2.54
CA SER A 167 -3.93 4.30 -3.39
C SER A 167 -5.33 4.03 -3.96
N VAL A 168 -6.13 3.21 -3.27
CA VAL A 168 -7.46 2.78 -3.72
C VAL A 168 -8.41 3.95 -3.95
N PHE A 169 -8.26 5.04 -3.20
CA PHE A 169 -9.02 6.29 -3.38
C PHE A 169 -8.28 7.34 -4.22
N LEU A 170 -7.09 7.04 -4.78
CA LEU A 170 -6.22 8.01 -5.48
C LEU A 170 -6.09 9.32 -4.69
N GLN A 171 -5.62 9.22 -3.43
CA GLN A 171 -5.50 10.37 -2.51
C GLN A 171 -6.81 11.17 -2.33
N GLY A 172 -7.95 10.51 -2.46
CA GLY A 172 -9.28 11.13 -2.34
C GLY A 172 -9.87 11.63 -3.67
N LEU A 173 -9.12 11.58 -4.76
CA LEU A 173 -9.56 12.04 -6.08
C LEU A 173 -10.85 11.34 -6.55
N LEU A 174 -10.96 10.03 -6.31
CA LEU A 174 -12.15 9.24 -6.66
C LEU A 174 -13.40 9.63 -5.87
N LEU A 175 -13.22 10.24 -4.71
CA LEU A 175 -14.32 10.66 -3.81
C LEU A 175 -14.70 12.12 -4.00
N MET A 176 -13.86 12.89 -4.72
CA MET A 176 -14.02 14.33 -4.86
C MET A 176 -15.07 14.66 -5.94
N PRO A 177 -16.01 15.60 -5.67
CA PRO A 177 -16.88 16.11 -6.72
C PRO A 177 -16.08 16.69 -7.90
N VAL A 178 -16.47 16.38 -9.14
CA VAL A 178 -15.74 16.78 -10.34
C VAL A 178 -15.56 18.30 -10.44
N ALA A 179 -16.50 19.09 -9.91
CA ALA A 179 -16.41 20.54 -9.86
C ALA A 179 -15.24 21.05 -9.02
N ASN A 180 -14.79 20.27 -8.03
CA ASN A 180 -13.73 20.63 -7.09
C ASN A 180 -12.34 20.15 -7.54
N LEU A 181 -12.23 19.50 -8.71
CA LEU A 181 -10.95 18.99 -9.21
C LEU A 181 -9.98 20.12 -9.50
N PRO A 182 -8.74 20.05 -8.97
CA PRO A 182 -7.67 20.96 -9.35
C PRO A 182 -7.41 20.94 -10.86
N ARG A 183 -6.94 22.06 -11.43
CA ARG A 183 -6.63 22.19 -12.86
C ARG A 183 -5.62 21.16 -13.37
N TYR A 184 -4.71 20.72 -12.52
CA TYR A 184 -3.76 19.66 -12.84
C TYR A 184 -4.46 18.39 -13.38
N PHE A 185 -5.65 18.07 -12.87
CA PHE A 185 -6.43 16.91 -13.26
C PHE A 185 -7.44 17.18 -14.38
N ASP A 186 -7.35 18.31 -15.10
CA ASP A 186 -8.25 18.59 -16.22
C ASP A 186 -8.27 17.48 -17.29
N PRO A 187 -7.14 16.80 -17.64
CA PRO A 187 -7.18 15.66 -18.56
C PRO A 187 -8.07 14.49 -18.08
N LEU A 188 -8.23 14.34 -16.76
CA LEU A 188 -9.03 13.28 -16.15
C LEU A 188 -10.49 13.67 -15.93
N ARG A 189 -10.83 14.95 -16.04
CA ARG A 189 -12.13 15.52 -15.65
C ARG A 189 -13.33 14.85 -16.33
N SER A 190 -13.30 14.69 -17.65
CA SER A 190 -14.40 14.06 -18.39
C SER A 190 -14.55 12.58 -18.05
N HIS A 191 -13.43 11.89 -17.82
CA HIS A 191 -13.42 10.49 -17.43
C HIS A 191 -14.03 10.28 -16.03
N LEU A 192 -13.64 11.10 -15.06
CA LEU A 192 -14.22 11.11 -13.71
C LEU A 192 -15.70 11.49 -13.73
N ALA A 193 -16.11 12.45 -14.58
CA ALA A 193 -17.52 12.80 -14.72
C ALA A 193 -18.34 11.59 -15.18
N ASN A 194 -17.84 10.84 -16.16
CA ASN A 194 -18.50 9.61 -16.64
C ASN A 194 -18.58 8.53 -15.56
N TYR A 195 -17.50 8.36 -14.78
CA TYR A 195 -17.47 7.44 -13.64
C TYR A 195 -18.49 7.82 -12.58
N HIS A 196 -18.53 9.09 -12.13
CA HIS A 196 -19.50 9.55 -11.14
C HIS A 196 -20.95 9.48 -11.66
N ALA A 197 -21.20 9.84 -12.90
CA ALA A 197 -22.54 9.72 -13.51
C ALA A 197 -23.02 8.25 -13.61
N TYR A 198 -22.10 7.31 -13.83
CA TYR A 198 -22.43 5.89 -13.75
C TYR A 198 -22.81 5.48 -12.32
N LEU A 199 -21.98 5.85 -11.32
CA LEU A 199 -22.23 5.52 -9.92
C LEU A 199 -23.57 6.09 -9.43
N GLU A 200 -23.87 7.33 -9.79
CA GLU A 200 -25.15 7.98 -9.44
C GLU A 200 -26.35 7.20 -10.00
N ARG A 201 -26.32 6.86 -11.30
CA ARG A 201 -27.38 6.03 -11.92
C ARG A 201 -27.52 4.65 -11.29
N ALA A 202 -26.41 4.07 -10.84
CA ALA A 202 -26.39 2.75 -10.21
C ALA A 202 -26.73 2.80 -8.70
N GLY A 203 -26.84 4.00 -8.10
CA GLY A 203 -27.05 4.16 -6.66
C GLY A 203 -25.86 3.69 -5.83
N ILE A 204 -24.64 3.74 -6.36
CA ILE A 204 -23.43 3.23 -5.71
C ILE A 204 -22.61 4.41 -5.15
N PRO A 205 -22.38 4.50 -3.84
CA PRO A 205 -21.47 5.50 -3.28
C PRO A 205 -20.05 5.35 -3.84
N PRO A 206 -19.34 6.45 -4.19
CA PRO A 206 -17.98 6.38 -4.75
C PRO A 206 -16.98 5.62 -3.87
N MET A 207 -17.04 5.80 -2.55
CA MET A 207 -16.20 5.08 -1.59
C MET A 207 -16.44 3.57 -1.67
N ARG A 208 -17.72 3.17 -1.72
CA ARG A 208 -18.12 1.79 -1.89
C ARG A 208 -17.59 1.18 -3.18
N ALA A 209 -17.76 1.88 -4.29
CA ALA A 209 -17.28 1.44 -5.61
C ALA A 209 -15.77 1.17 -5.61
N ALA A 210 -14.97 2.07 -5.02
CA ALA A 210 -13.53 1.92 -4.93
C ALA A 210 -13.11 0.72 -4.05
N LEU A 211 -13.80 0.49 -2.94
CA LEU A 211 -13.57 -0.66 -2.06
C LEU A 211 -13.99 -1.98 -2.71
N ASP A 212 -15.19 -2.04 -3.30
CA ASP A 212 -15.70 -3.23 -3.98
C ASP A 212 -14.78 -3.66 -5.13
N PHE A 213 -14.21 -2.69 -5.86
CA PHE A 213 -13.22 -2.99 -6.89
C PHE A 213 -11.98 -3.66 -6.31
N ALA A 214 -11.33 -3.04 -5.32
CA ALA A 214 -10.05 -3.52 -4.82
C ALA A 214 -10.18 -4.83 -4.01
N LEU A 215 -11.20 -4.93 -3.15
CA LEU A 215 -11.48 -6.11 -2.33
C LEU A 215 -12.07 -7.27 -3.15
N GLY A 216 -12.66 -7.00 -4.31
CA GLY A 216 -13.22 -8.02 -5.21
C GLY A 216 -12.17 -8.76 -6.04
N LEU A 217 -10.91 -8.34 -6.03
CA LEU A 217 -9.83 -8.98 -6.78
C LEU A 217 -9.18 -10.11 -5.96
N ALA A 218 -9.27 -11.33 -6.45
CA ALA A 218 -8.71 -12.51 -5.78
C ALA A 218 -7.17 -12.47 -5.64
N GLU A 219 -6.52 -11.64 -6.43
CA GLU A 219 -5.07 -11.43 -6.40
C GLU A 219 -4.62 -10.48 -5.29
N VAL A 220 -5.53 -9.71 -4.69
CA VAL A 220 -5.24 -8.74 -3.61
C VAL A 220 -5.46 -9.42 -2.26
N ASP A 221 -4.43 -9.44 -1.44
CA ASP A 221 -4.51 -10.02 -0.08
C ASP A 221 -4.93 -8.96 0.94
N HIS A 222 -4.45 -7.72 0.80
CA HIS A 222 -4.81 -6.61 1.68
C HIS A 222 -4.99 -5.30 0.92
N VAL A 223 -5.94 -4.49 1.38
CA VAL A 223 -6.15 -3.11 0.92
C VAL A 223 -5.67 -2.17 2.02
N ILE A 224 -4.70 -1.33 1.69
CA ILE A 224 -4.07 -0.37 2.62
C ILE A 224 -4.71 1.00 2.44
N LEU A 225 -5.32 1.50 3.49
CA LEU A 225 -6.03 2.77 3.52
C LEU A 225 -5.47 3.71 4.58
N GLY A 226 -5.31 4.98 4.22
CA GLY A 226 -4.97 6.02 5.18
C GLY A 226 -6.22 6.54 5.88
N VAL A 227 -6.17 6.68 7.22
CA VAL A 227 -7.24 7.27 8.01
C VAL A 227 -6.67 8.25 9.03
N ASN A 228 -7.37 9.36 9.26
CA ASN A 228 -6.97 10.42 10.20
C ASN A 228 -7.84 10.47 11.46
N SER A 229 -8.98 9.76 11.46
CA SER A 229 -9.87 9.73 12.61
C SER A 229 -10.63 8.40 12.71
N ARG A 230 -11.09 8.10 13.93
CA ARG A 230 -11.98 6.97 14.20
C ARG A 230 -13.28 7.05 13.38
N LEU A 231 -13.83 8.25 13.22
CA LEU A 231 -15.05 8.46 12.42
C LEU A 231 -14.82 8.12 10.95
N GLN A 232 -13.69 8.53 10.37
CA GLN A 232 -13.33 8.17 8.98
C GLN A 232 -13.16 6.67 8.80
N LEU A 233 -12.51 5.98 9.76
CA LEU A 233 -12.42 4.51 9.72
C LEU A 233 -13.80 3.87 9.80
N GLN A 234 -14.67 4.34 10.69
CA GLN A 234 -16.03 3.84 10.83
C GLN A 234 -16.87 4.04 9.56
N GLU A 235 -16.73 5.19 8.90
CA GLU A 235 -17.36 5.46 7.60
C GLU A 235 -16.90 4.46 6.53
N ILE A 236 -15.59 4.24 6.40
CA ILE A 236 -15.02 3.28 5.45
C ILE A 236 -15.56 1.87 5.71
N LEU A 237 -15.52 1.42 6.96
CA LEU A 237 -15.97 0.08 7.34
C LEU A 237 -17.48 -0.12 7.11
N SER A 238 -18.29 0.93 7.30
CA SER A 238 -19.73 0.87 7.04
C SER A 238 -20.07 0.61 5.56
N GLN A 239 -19.17 0.97 4.64
CA GLN A 239 -19.36 0.72 3.20
C GLN A 239 -19.21 -0.77 2.82
N GLN A 240 -18.57 -1.58 3.64
CA GLN A 240 -18.35 -3.01 3.35
C GLN A 240 -19.58 -3.88 3.61
N ALA A 241 -20.56 -3.40 4.36
CA ALA A 241 -21.69 -4.18 4.89
C ALA A 241 -22.74 -4.64 3.86
N GLY A 242 -22.56 -4.43 2.57
CA GLY A 242 -23.64 -4.54 1.57
C GLY A 242 -23.41 -5.46 0.38
N GLY A 243 -22.58 -6.50 0.42
CA GLY A 243 -22.35 -7.43 -0.73
C GLY A 243 -21.68 -6.74 -1.93
N GLY A 244 -20.75 -7.41 -2.59
CA GLY A 244 -19.96 -6.81 -3.69
C GLY A 244 -20.85 -6.31 -4.84
N THR A 245 -20.53 -5.15 -5.36
CA THR A 245 -21.21 -4.60 -6.53
C THR A 245 -20.66 -5.26 -7.79
N VAL A 246 -21.49 -5.99 -8.50
CA VAL A 246 -21.12 -6.54 -9.81
C VAL A 246 -21.15 -5.43 -10.84
N ALA A 247 -20.00 -4.88 -11.17
CA ALA A 247 -19.85 -3.88 -12.21
C ALA A 247 -18.65 -4.23 -13.10
N ASP A 248 -18.75 -3.90 -14.39
CA ASP A 248 -17.58 -3.97 -15.27
C ASP A 248 -16.67 -2.75 -15.05
N TRP A 249 -15.78 -2.86 -14.05
CA TRP A 249 -14.86 -1.80 -13.70
C TRP A 249 -13.80 -1.51 -14.76
N ARG A 250 -13.54 -2.45 -15.70
CA ARG A 250 -12.53 -2.29 -16.76
C ARG A 250 -12.78 -1.06 -17.63
N ARG A 251 -14.03 -0.71 -17.83
CA ARG A 251 -14.46 0.48 -18.59
C ARG A 251 -13.98 1.82 -18.01
N PHE A 252 -13.58 1.83 -16.74
CA PHE A 252 -13.11 3.04 -16.04
C PHE A 252 -11.59 3.08 -15.92
N ALA A 253 -10.86 2.12 -16.49
CA ALA A 253 -9.41 2.17 -16.51
C ALA A 253 -8.93 3.43 -17.25
N PHE A 254 -7.91 4.10 -16.69
CA PHE A 254 -7.28 5.28 -17.26
C PHE A 254 -5.81 4.99 -17.51
N GLY A 255 -5.28 5.41 -18.66
CA GLY A 255 -3.95 4.98 -19.11
C GLY A 255 -2.81 5.94 -18.81
N ASP A 256 -3.10 7.20 -18.43
CA ASP A 256 -2.05 8.20 -18.19
C ASP A 256 -1.43 8.05 -16.81
N ALA A 257 -0.20 7.54 -16.78
CA ALA A 257 0.54 7.31 -15.54
C ALA A 257 0.79 8.60 -14.74
N ALA A 258 0.95 9.75 -15.39
CA ALA A 258 1.18 11.03 -14.70
C ALA A 258 -0.04 11.47 -13.88
N MET A 259 -1.24 11.09 -14.31
CA MET A 259 -2.48 11.39 -13.58
C MET A 259 -2.77 10.37 -12.47
N LEU A 260 -2.22 9.17 -12.56
CA LEU A 260 -2.46 8.07 -11.63
C LEU A 260 -1.43 7.99 -10.50
N ASP A 261 -0.30 8.66 -10.66
CA ASP A 261 0.76 8.75 -9.65
C ASP A 261 1.02 10.22 -9.28
N PRO A 262 0.15 10.81 -8.45
CA PRO A 262 0.24 12.21 -8.06
C PRO A 262 1.23 12.44 -6.91
N SER A 263 2.39 11.76 -6.92
CA SER A 263 3.48 11.94 -5.95
C SER A 263 4.40 13.11 -6.29
#